data_3b0f9197d6c608ba47ddbecf36062e67
#
_entry.id   3b0f9197d6c608ba47ddbecf36062e67
#
_cell.length_a   1.000
_cell.length_b   1.000
_cell.length_c   1.000
_cell.angle_alpha   90.00
_cell.angle_beta   90.00
_cell.angle_gamma   90.00
#
_symmetry.space_group_name_H-M   'P 1'
#
loop_
_entity.id
_entity.type
_entity.pdbx_description
1 polymer ?
#
loop_
_entity_poly.entity_id
_entity_poly.type
_entity_poly.pdbx_seq_one_letter_code
_entity_poly.pdbx_strand_id
1 'polypeptide(L)'
;PLVRRPRWRPELVLLGIAFPGMSVTYLSAVAMTTAANAIWLQSTAPWWVFLMSVLMLRQPVVRRELLPLAFAAVGVGIILVFEAYGQRQVGVFLGVFSGVLFATVVILLQRMAQENAAWVLVLCQGLTSLALLPWVVYYGVWPTVNQLLVLAAFGAVQMAVPYILLNR
;
A
#
# COMPACT_ATOMS: atom_id res chain seq x y z
N PRO A 1 -24.49 -3.54 16.93
CA PRO A 1 -24.28 -2.10 16.75
C PRO A 1 -23.06 -1.91 15.87
N LEU A 2 -23.29 -2.00 14.54
CA LEU A 2 -22.25 -2.12 13.51
C LEU A 2 -21.67 -0.79 13.04
N VAL A 3 -22.03 0.33 13.63
CA VAL A 3 -21.53 1.64 13.20
C VAL A 3 -21.21 2.49 14.42
N ARG A 4 -20.03 2.26 15.01
CA ARG A 4 -19.42 3.30 15.82
C ARG A 4 -18.88 4.35 14.85
N ARG A 5 -19.33 5.61 15.00
CA ARG A 5 -18.77 6.73 14.24
C ARG A 5 -17.27 6.84 14.54
N PRO A 6 -16.42 6.95 13.53
CA PRO A 6 -14.98 7.07 13.73
C PRO A 6 -14.71 8.35 14.52
N ARG A 7 -13.81 8.22 15.50
CA ARG A 7 -13.28 9.40 16.18
C ARG A 7 -12.22 10.00 15.27
N TRP A 8 -12.33 11.28 14.99
CA TRP A 8 -11.29 12.02 14.30
C TRP A 8 -9.99 11.96 15.10
N ARG A 9 -9.01 11.25 14.58
CA ARG A 9 -7.69 11.13 15.18
C ARG A 9 -6.66 11.58 14.13
N PRO A 10 -5.53 12.17 14.55
CA PRO A 10 -4.48 12.57 13.62
C PRO A 10 -3.96 11.40 12.77
N GLU A 11 -4.04 10.17 13.31
CA GLU A 11 -3.69 8.95 12.58
C GLU A 11 -4.58 8.70 11.35
N LEU A 12 -5.86 9.07 11.41
CA LEU A 12 -6.79 8.99 10.27
C LEU A 12 -6.39 9.94 9.14
N VAL A 13 -5.99 11.15 9.49
CA VAL A 13 -5.53 12.14 8.50
C VAL A 13 -4.25 11.67 7.84
N LEU A 14 -3.30 11.19 8.64
CA LEU A 14 -2.03 10.66 8.14
C LEU A 14 -2.25 9.43 7.25
N LEU A 15 -3.15 8.53 7.63
CA LEU A 15 -3.55 7.38 6.84
C LEU A 15 -4.21 7.81 5.51
N GLY A 16 -5.08 8.83 5.58
CA GLY A 16 -5.75 9.42 4.42
C GLY A 16 -4.80 10.08 3.41
N ILE A 17 -3.59 10.45 3.83
CA ILE A 17 -2.54 10.96 2.94
C ILE A 17 -1.60 9.82 2.49
N ALA A 18 -1.19 8.96 3.42
CA ALA A 18 -0.24 7.89 3.15
C ALA A 18 -0.80 6.83 2.20
N PHE A 19 -2.08 6.46 2.33
CA PHE A 19 -2.69 5.42 1.50
C PHE A 19 -2.85 5.85 0.03
N PRO A 20 -3.41 7.04 -0.30
CA PRO A 20 -3.40 7.55 -1.67
C PRO A 20 -1.98 7.75 -2.21
N GLY A 21 -1.08 8.31 -1.40
CA GLY A 21 0.33 8.50 -1.78
C GLY A 21 1.02 7.19 -2.15
N MET A 22 0.81 6.14 -1.35
CA MET A 22 1.27 4.78 -1.66
C MET A 22 0.71 4.29 -3.00
N SER A 23 -0.59 4.46 -3.23
CA SER A 23 -1.25 3.98 -4.44
C SER A 23 -0.75 4.72 -5.68
N VAL A 24 -0.61 6.04 -5.61
CA VAL A 24 -0.11 6.86 -6.72
C VAL A 24 1.35 6.49 -7.06
N THR A 25 2.22 6.39 -6.06
CA THR A 25 3.63 6.05 -6.28
C THR A 25 3.80 4.63 -6.80
N TYR A 26 3.00 3.68 -6.31
CA TYR A 26 2.99 2.30 -6.79
C TYR A 26 2.54 2.22 -8.26
N LEU A 27 1.40 2.83 -8.61
CA LEU A 27 0.90 2.84 -9.98
C LEU A 27 1.87 3.53 -10.94
N SER A 28 2.52 4.60 -10.50
CA SER A 28 3.56 5.28 -11.27
C SER A 28 4.78 4.38 -11.47
N ALA A 29 5.19 3.62 -10.46
CA ALA A 29 6.26 2.63 -10.57
C ALA A 29 5.90 1.52 -11.58
N VAL A 30 4.66 1.00 -11.54
CA VAL A 30 4.16 0.01 -12.52
C VAL A 30 4.21 0.56 -13.95
N ALA A 31 3.82 1.82 -14.14
CA ALA A 31 3.84 2.46 -15.46
C ALA A 31 5.26 2.71 -15.99
N MET A 32 6.23 2.95 -15.10
CA MET A 32 7.61 3.28 -15.45
C MET A 32 8.56 2.08 -15.45
N THR A 33 8.18 0.95 -14.85
CA THR A 33 8.97 -0.28 -14.83
C THR A 33 8.15 -1.45 -15.39
N THR A 34 8.10 -2.55 -14.66
CA THR A 34 7.18 -3.67 -14.92
C THR A 34 6.33 -3.92 -13.66
N ALA A 35 5.14 -4.48 -13.85
CA ALA A 35 4.28 -4.80 -12.70
C ALA A 35 4.99 -5.73 -11.71
N ALA A 36 5.78 -6.70 -12.21
CA ALA A 36 6.57 -7.59 -11.36
C ALA A 36 7.59 -6.81 -10.52
N ASN A 37 8.38 -5.92 -11.13
CA ASN A 37 9.38 -5.13 -10.42
C ASN A 37 8.74 -4.18 -9.40
N ALA A 38 7.64 -3.52 -9.77
CA ALA A 38 6.93 -2.63 -8.83
C ALA A 38 6.44 -3.38 -7.59
N ILE A 39 5.87 -4.60 -7.77
CA ILE A 39 5.43 -5.46 -6.66
C ILE A 39 6.63 -5.86 -5.78
N TRP A 40 7.74 -6.29 -6.39
CA TRP A 40 8.95 -6.68 -5.65
C TRP A 40 9.55 -5.50 -4.88
N LEU A 41 9.60 -4.32 -5.49
CA LEU A 41 10.10 -3.12 -4.83
C LEU A 41 9.19 -2.68 -3.67
N GLN A 42 7.88 -2.76 -3.84
CA GLN A 42 6.93 -2.51 -2.74
C GLN A 42 7.08 -3.56 -1.62
N SER A 43 7.48 -4.79 -1.95
CA SER A 43 7.76 -5.86 -0.98
C SER A 43 8.97 -5.57 -0.08
N THR A 44 9.64 -4.42 -0.23
CA THR A 44 10.57 -3.88 0.77
C THR A 44 9.87 -3.41 2.04
N ALA A 45 8.55 -3.27 2.02
CA ALA A 45 7.74 -2.78 3.14
C ALA A 45 8.04 -3.46 4.50
N PRO A 46 8.21 -4.78 4.63
CA PRO A 46 8.56 -5.41 5.90
C PRO A 46 9.83 -4.83 6.55
N TRP A 47 10.82 -4.43 5.73
CA TRP A 47 12.02 -3.74 6.19
C TRP A 47 11.70 -2.40 6.82
N TRP A 48 10.88 -1.63 6.16
CA TRP A 48 10.47 -0.32 6.63
C TRP A 48 9.58 -0.43 7.86
N VAL A 49 8.68 -1.43 7.92
CA VAL A 49 7.89 -1.73 9.12
C VAL A 49 8.81 -2.06 10.29
N PHE A 50 9.78 -2.94 10.09
CA PHE A 50 10.75 -3.30 11.12
C PHE A 50 11.55 -2.06 11.60
N LEU A 51 12.11 -1.31 10.66
CA LEU A 51 12.90 -0.12 10.97
C LEU A 51 12.08 0.92 11.75
N MET A 52 10.86 1.20 11.28
CA MET A 52 9.96 2.13 11.95
C MET A 52 9.51 1.62 13.33
N SER A 53 9.26 0.31 13.46
CA SER A 53 8.89 -0.30 14.74
C SER A 53 10.01 -0.18 15.77
N VAL A 54 11.26 -0.38 15.36
CA VAL A 54 12.42 -0.25 16.26
C VAL A 54 12.72 1.21 16.57
N LEU A 55 12.77 2.08 15.56
CA LEU A 55 13.22 3.46 15.73
C LEU A 55 12.12 4.37 16.32
N MET A 56 10.88 4.24 15.83
CA MET A 56 9.78 5.14 16.24
C MET A 56 8.96 4.57 17.39
N LEU A 57 8.71 3.26 17.39
CA LEU A 57 7.91 2.61 18.42
C LEU A 57 8.77 2.03 19.55
N ARG A 58 10.11 2.06 19.41
CA ARG A 58 11.07 1.53 20.39
C ARG A 58 10.74 0.10 20.81
N GLN A 59 10.21 -0.69 19.87
CA GLN A 59 9.91 -2.10 20.14
C GLN A 59 11.20 -2.91 20.20
N PRO A 60 11.28 -3.91 21.10
CA PRO A 60 12.46 -4.77 21.20
C PRO A 60 12.63 -5.60 19.92
N VAL A 61 13.85 -5.71 19.45
CA VAL A 61 14.18 -6.52 18.27
C VAL A 61 13.99 -8.00 18.57
N VAL A 62 13.07 -8.64 17.87
CA VAL A 62 12.86 -10.09 17.96
C VAL A 62 13.81 -10.78 16.99
N ARG A 63 14.83 -11.48 17.51
CA ARG A 63 15.87 -12.15 16.70
C ARG A 63 15.30 -13.12 15.66
N ARG A 64 14.15 -13.72 15.94
CA ARG A 64 13.47 -14.66 15.04
C ARG A 64 12.99 -14.00 13.74
N GLU A 65 12.72 -12.70 13.77
CA GLU A 65 12.24 -11.94 12.60
C GLU A 65 13.38 -11.47 11.70
N LEU A 66 14.63 -11.50 12.18
CA LEU A 66 15.79 -11.05 11.41
C LEU A 66 16.11 -11.97 10.23
N LEU A 67 15.89 -13.28 10.37
CA LEU A 67 16.19 -14.24 9.30
C LEU A 67 15.31 -14.06 8.05
N PRO A 68 13.97 -14.02 8.14
CA PRO A 68 13.11 -13.71 6.99
C PRO A 68 13.42 -12.34 6.38
N LEU A 69 13.75 -11.38 7.24
CA LEU A 69 14.10 -10.03 6.82
C LEU A 69 15.40 -10.00 6.01
N ALA A 70 16.41 -10.79 6.42
CA ALA A 70 17.67 -10.92 5.68
C ALA A 70 17.45 -11.55 4.29
N PHE A 71 16.64 -12.61 4.18
CA PHE A 71 16.30 -13.19 2.89
C PHE A 71 15.55 -12.21 1.98
N ALA A 72 14.61 -11.45 2.51
CA ALA A 72 13.93 -10.40 1.76
C ALA A 72 14.91 -9.32 1.27
N ALA A 73 15.92 -8.93 2.10
CA ALA A 73 16.93 -7.97 1.69
C ALA A 73 17.77 -8.46 0.53
N VAL A 74 18.21 -9.71 0.58
CA VAL A 74 19.00 -10.30 -0.49
C VAL A 74 18.21 -10.30 -1.79
N GLY A 75 16.94 -10.73 -1.77
CA GLY A 75 16.06 -10.73 -2.94
C GLY A 75 15.88 -9.33 -3.54
N VAL A 76 15.56 -8.35 -2.71
CA VAL A 76 15.41 -6.96 -3.15
C VAL A 76 16.76 -6.38 -3.63
N GLY A 77 17.85 -6.69 -2.95
CA GLY A 77 19.19 -6.25 -3.33
C GLY A 77 19.59 -6.73 -4.73
N ILE A 78 19.30 -7.98 -5.05
CA ILE A 78 19.51 -8.54 -6.39
C ILE A 78 18.73 -7.74 -7.44
N ILE A 79 17.43 -7.49 -7.21
CA ILE A 79 16.59 -6.75 -8.14
C ILE A 79 17.12 -5.32 -8.32
N LEU A 80 17.48 -4.64 -7.23
CA LEU A 80 18.02 -3.29 -7.29
C LEU A 80 19.31 -3.21 -8.10
N VAL A 81 20.21 -4.20 -7.97
CA VAL A 81 21.46 -4.24 -8.75
C VAL A 81 21.14 -4.39 -10.23
N PHE A 82 20.23 -5.28 -10.63
CA PHE A 82 19.88 -5.47 -12.04
C PHE A 82 19.13 -4.28 -12.65
N GLU A 83 18.25 -3.61 -11.89
CA GLU A 83 17.48 -2.47 -12.37
C GLU A 83 18.27 -1.14 -12.30
N ALA A 84 19.26 -1.02 -11.41
CA ALA A 84 20.06 0.20 -11.28
C ALA A 84 20.90 0.53 -12.54
N TYR A 85 21.20 -0.49 -13.34
CA TYR A 85 21.91 -0.32 -14.62
C TYR A 85 20.97 0.04 -15.79
N GLY A 86 19.64 0.11 -15.57
CA GLY A 86 18.65 0.44 -16.59
C GLY A 86 18.26 1.92 -16.60
N GLN A 87 17.59 2.35 -17.69
CA GLN A 87 17.09 3.74 -17.84
C GLN A 87 15.84 4.03 -16.99
N ARG A 88 15.45 3.14 -16.09
CA ARG A 88 14.17 3.19 -15.33
C ARG A 88 14.32 3.56 -13.87
N GLN A 89 15.37 4.29 -13.54
CA GLN A 89 15.71 4.64 -12.14
C GLN A 89 14.56 5.33 -11.37
N VAL A 90 13.80 6.21 -12.03
CA VAL A 90 12.66 6.91 -11.41
C VAL A 90 11.59 5.93 -10.96
N GLY A 91 11.26 4.94 -11.81
CA GLY A 91 10.28 3.91 -11.46
C GLY A 91 10.72 3.03 -10.29
N VAL A 92 12.01 2.69 -10.22
CA VAL A 92 12.62 1.95 -9.11
C VAL A 92 12.50 2.75 -7.81
N PHE A 93 12.87 4.05 -7.84
CA PHE A 93 12.74 4.93 -6.68
C PHE A 93 11.29 5.03 -6.20
N LEU A 94 10.33 5.21 -7.12
CA LEU A 94 8.90 5.26 -6.78
C LEU A 94 8.40 3.94 -6.19
N GLY A 95 8.89 2.79 -6.69
CA GLY A 95 8.55 1.47 -6.16
C GLY A 95 9.02 1.29 -4.71
N VAL A 96 10.29 1.63 -4.41
CA VAL A 96 10.82 1.58 -3.04
C VAL A 96 10.08 2.57 -2.14
N PHE A 97 9.84 3.79 -2.62
CA PHE A 97 9.12 4.81 -1.86
C PHE A 97 7.67 4.39 -1.56
N SER A 98 7.01 3.70 -2.49
CA SER A 98 5.70 3.09 -2.23
C SER A 98 5.77 2.06 -1.10
N GLY A 99 6.86 1.31 -0.99
CA GLY A 99 7.12 0.39 0.12
C GLY A 99 7.22 1.08 1.48
N VAL A 100 7.87 2.26 1.55
CA VAL A 100 7.92 3.10 2.78
C VAL A 100 6.52 3.57 3.17
N LEU A 101 5.75 4.06 2.20
CA LEU A 101 4.38 4.51 2.45
C LEU A 101 3.48 3.34 2.86
N PHE A 102 3.65 2.17 2.25
CA PHE A 102 2.92 0.96 2.64
C PHE A 102 3.24 0.54 4.08
N ALA A 103 4.51 0.59 4.48
CA ALA A 103 4.91 0.35 5.87
C ALA A 103 4.24 1.34 6.84
N THR A 104 4.19 2.61 6.46
CA THR A 104 3.50 3.64 7.24
C THR A 104 2.01 3.32 7.40
N VAL A 105 1.36 2.92 6.29
CA VAL A 105 -0.05 2.48 6.29
C VAL A 105 -0.26 1.30 7.23
N VAL A 106 0.60 0.27 7.16
CA VAL A 106 0.51 -0.92 8.03
C VAL A 106 0.61 -0.53 9.51
N ILE A 107 1.57 0.31 9.88
CA ILE A 107 1.74 0.77 11.26
C ILE A 107 0.53 1.58 11.74
N LEU A 108 0.00 2.46 10.90
CA LEU A 108 -1.18 3.25 11.22
C LEU A 108 -2.43 2.36 11.38
N LEU A 109 -2.62 1.38 10.51
CA LEU A 109 -3.71 0.40 10.62
C LEU A 109 -3.60 -0.43 11.90
N GLN A 110 -2.39 -0.84 12.29
CA GLN A 110 -2.17 -1.54 13.57
C GLN A 110 -2.55 -0.67 14.78
N ARG A 111 -2.20 0.62 14.75
CA ARG A 111 -2.61 1.57 15.81
C ARG A 111 -4.12 1.79 15.86
N MET A 112 -4.77 1.62 14.73
CA MET A 112 -6.22 1.79 14.58
C MET A 112 -7.00 0.47 14.61
N ALA A 113 -6.40 -0.63 15.06
CA ALA A 113 -7.02 -1.96 15.09
C ALA A 113 -8.33 -2.03 15.91
N GLN A 114 -8.57 -1.04 16.79
CA GLN A 114 -9.81 -0.92 17.59
C GLN A 114 -10.95 -0.22 16.82
N GLU A 115 -10.65 0.40 15.69
CA GLU A 115 -11.65 1.09 14.85
C GLU A 115 -12.29 0.09 13.87
N ASN A 116 -13.44 0.47 13.30
CA ASN A 116 -14.10 -0.38 12.32
C ASN A 116 -13.27 -0.45 11.02
N ALA A 117 -12.64 -1.60 10.78
CA ALA A 117 -11.76 -1.81 9.62
C ALA A 117 -12.47 -1.52 8.28
N ALA A 118 -13.76 -1.87 8.15
CA ALA A 118 -14.51 -1.61 6.92
C ALA A 118 -14.65 -0.11 6.64
N TRP A 119 -14.92 0.68 7.68
CA TRP A 119 -15.02 2.14 7.55
C TRP A 119 -13.68 2.77 7.14
N VAL A 120 -12.59 2.36 7.81
CA VAL A 120 -11.25 2.85 7.50
C VAL A 120 -10.89 2.54 6.05
N LEU A 121 -11.16 1.31 5.59
CA LEU A 121 -10.91 0.91 4.21
C LEU A 121 -11.73 1.73 3.20
N VAL A 122 -13.03 1.92 3.43
CA VAL A 122 -13.89 2.74 2.55
C VAL A 122 -13.38 4.17 2.45
N LEU A 123 -12.95 4.74 3.57
CA LEU A 123 -12.40 6.08 3.62
C LEU A 123 -11.08 6.18 2.83
N CYS A 124 -10.15 5.23 3.04
CA CYS A 124 -8.89 5.17 2.31
C CYS A 124 -9.10 5.01 0.80
N GLN A 125 -9.99 4.11 0.38
CA GLN A 125 -10.31 3.88 -1.03
C GLN A 125 -11.01 5.09 -1.66
N GLY A 126 -11.92 5.72 -0.93
CA GLY A 126 -12.58 6.96 -1.38
C GLY A 126 -11.59 8.10 -1.59
N LEU A 127 -10.66 8.32 -0.65
CA LEU A 127 -9.61 9.32 -0.78
C LEU A 127 -8.64 9.00 -1.92
N THR A 128 -8.30 7.72 -2.11
CA THR A 128 -7.47 7.29 -3.23
C THR A 128 -8.16 7.54 -4.57
N SER A 129 -9.44 7.22 -4.67
CA SER A 129 -10.23 7.49 -5.88
C SER A 129 -10.29 8.98 -6.19
N LEU A 130 -10.49 9.82 -5.16
CA LEU A 130 -10.46 11.27 -5.28
C LEU A 130 -9.07 11.79 -5.72
N ALA A 131 -8.00 11.24 -5.17
CA ALA A 131 -6.63 11.63 -5.53
C ALA A 131 -6.26 11.26 -6.96
N LEU A 132 -6.77 10.14 -7.48
CA LEU A 132 -6.51 9.67 -8.84
C LEU A 132 -7.45 10.27 -9.88
N LEU A 133 -8.59 10.81 -9.46
CA LEU A 133 -9.62 11.35 -10.34
C LEU A 133 -9.10 12.46 -11.28
N PRO A 134 -8.30 13.46 -10.82
CA PRO A 134 -7.73 14.47 -11.70
C PRO A 134 -6.88 13.87 -12.83
N TRP A 135 -6.15 12.78 -12.52
CA TRP A 135 -5.32 12.08 -13.50
C TRP A 135 -6.16 11.38 -14.58
N VAL A 136 -7.23 10.70 -14.18
CA VAL A 136 -8.16 10.05 -15.12
C VAL A 136 -8.83 11.08 -16.00
N VAL A 137 -9.26 12.22 -15.43
CA VAL A 137 -9.89 13.31 -16.19
C VAL A 137 -8.91 13.95 -17.18
N TYR A 138 -7.65 14.17 -16.75
CA TYR A 138 -6.61 14.78 -17.59
C TYR A 138 -6.25 13.92 -18.81
N TYR A 139 -6.14 12.61 -18.62
CA TYR A 139 -5.82 11.69 -19.73
C TYR A 139 -7.04 11.33 -20.58
N GLY A 140 -8.26 11.66 -20.16
CA GLY A 140 -9.48 11.43 -20.93
C GLY A 140 -9.80 9.96 -21.22
N VAL A 141 -9.13 9.02 -20.52
CA VAL A 141 -9.34 7.58 -20.72
C VAL A 141 -10.48 7.11 -19.83
N TRP A 142 -11.69 7.18 -20.36
CA TRP A 142 -12.86 6.70 -19.64
C TRP A 142 -13.05 5.21 -19.86
N PRO A 143 -13.21 4.42 -18.80
CA PRO A 143 -13.49 3.00 -18.93
C PRO A 143 -14.85 2.77 -19.59
N THR A 144 -14.92 1.77 -20.45
CA THR A 144 -16.20 1.32 -21.01
C THR A 144 -17.09 0.69 -19.94
N VAL A 145 -18.40 0.62 -20.18
CA VAL A 145 -19.35 0.03 -19.22
C VAL A 145 -18.96 -1.39 -18.83
N ASN A 146 -18.48 -2.20 -19.79
CA ASN A 146 -18.00 -3.55 -19.51
C ASN A 146 -16.77 -3.57 -18.60
N GLN A 147 -15.83 -2.66 -18.80
CA GLN A 147 -14.65 -2.52 -17.93
C GLN A 147 -15.07 -2.07 -16.53
N LEU A 148 -16.03 -1.15 -16.40
CA LEU A 148 -16.55 -0.75 -15.09
C LEU A 148 -17.23 -1.92 -14.37
N LEU A 149 -18.00 -2.74 -15.05
CA LEU A 149 -18.64 -3.92 -14.46
C LEU A 149 -17.59 -4.94 -13.97
N VAL A 150 -16.56 -5.21 -14.78
CA VAL A 150 -15.48 -6.11 -14.41
C VAL A 150 -14.69 -5.55 -13.19
N LEU A 151 -14.38 -4.26 -13.20
CA LEU A 151 -13.69 -3.61 -12.07
C LEU A 151 -14.53 -3.62 -10.80
N ALA A 152 -15.84 -3.37 -10.91
CA ALA A 152 -16.76 -3.41 -9.79
C ALA A 152 -16.90 -4.84 -9.22
N ALA A 153 -17.03 -5.85 -10.08
CA ALA A 153 -17.07 -7.24 -9.67
C ALA A 153 -15.76 -7.67 -8.99
N PHE A 154 -14.62 -7.30 -9.57
CA PHE A 154 -13.30 -7.60 -9.01
C PHE A 154 -13.12 -6.93 -7.64
N GLY A 155 -13.47 -5.64 -7.51
CA GLY A 155 -13.40 -4.90 -6.25
C GLY A 155 -14.32 -5.51 -5.18
N ALA A 156 -15.54 -5.91 -5.54
CA ALA A 156 -16.47 -6.58 -4.63
C ALA A 156 -15.91 -7.92 -4.14
N VAL A 157 -15.38 -8.76 -5.02
CA VAL A 157 -14.80 -10.06 -4.65
C VAL A 157 -13.56 -9.86 -3.77
N GLN A 158 -12.67 -8.94 -4.13
CA GLN A 158 -11.43 -8.67 -3.40
C GLN A 158 -11.69 -8.15 -1.98
N MET A 159 -12.79 -7.42 -1.76
CA MET A 159 -13.17 -6.91 -0.45
C MET A 159 -14.06 -7.89 0.33
N ALA A 160 -15.03 -8.53 -0.32
CA ALA A 160 -15.98 -9.40 0.36
C ALA A 160 -15.36 -10.71 0.85
N VAL A 161 -14.50 -11.36 0.05
CA VAL A 161 -13.92 -12.64 0.38
C VAL A 161 -13.04 -12.60 1.63
N PRO A 162 -12.04 -11.68 1.75
CA PRO A 162 -11.25 -11.56 2.98
C PRO A 162 -12.11 -11.22 4.20
N TYR A 163 -13.13 -10.39 4.02
CA TYR A 163 -14.00 -9.99 5.13
C TYR A 163 -14.87 -11.15 5.66
N ILE A 164 -15.37 -11.99 4.77
CA ILE A 164 -16.12 -13.19 5.16
C ILE A 164 -15.22 -14.21 5.87
N LEU A 165 -13.96 -14.35 5.40
CA LEU A 165 -12.99 -15.28 5.99
C LEU A 165 -12.50 -14.83 7.36
N LEU A 166 -12.36 -13.52 7.58
CA LEU A 166 -11.91 -12.96 8.86
C LEU A 166 -13.00 -12.95 9.95
N ASN A 167 -14.28 -13.02 9.57
CA ASN A 167 -15.41 -13.03 10.51
C ASN A 167 -15.91 -14.43 10.88
N ARG A 168 -15.20 -15.48 10.48
CA ARG A 168 -15.40 -16.86 10.97
C ARG A 168 -14.39 -17.21 12.04
#